data_ff4a169da5fe172ddefea224e4716dc8
#
_entry.id   ff4a169da5fe172ddefea224e4716dc8
#
_cell.length_a   1.000
_cell.length_b   1.000
_cell.length_c   1.000
_cell.angle_alpha   90.00
_cell.angle_beta   90.00
_cell.angle_gamma   90.00
#
_symmetry.space_group_name_H-M   'P 1'
#
loop_
_entity.id
_entity.type
_entity.pdbx_description
1 polymer ?
#
loop_
_entity_poly.entity_id
_entity_poly.type
_entity_poly.pdbx_seq_one_letter_code
_entity_poly.pdbx_strand_id
1 'polypeptide(L)'
;ALDKYNIPLELKYLAIVESALRPTAESRVGATGLWQFMFSTGKMFGLNVNSYVDDRSDPLKATDAACKYLQALHKRLGDWDLALAAYNSGPGNVSKAIRRSGGRINYWNIRQHLPRETAGYVPAFLATMYIFEYSKQHGFNSDGPRIPYIATDTIHIKKQIALEHVAHLTDIDLAEVAFLNPQYKLGIIPVVKNQTYTLRLPIDKVGVFVSNQDTIYAYAQQAFNKREKPLPE
;
A
#
# COMPACT_ATOMS: atom_id res chain seq x y z
N ALA A 1 -4.58 -11.45 3.74
CA ALA A 1 -3.34 -11.62 2.95
C ALA A 1 -2.27 -12.36 3.76
N LEU A 2 -1.90 -11.93 4.96
CA LEU A 2 -0.86 -12.58 5.78
C LEU A 2 -1.10 -14.09 5.93
N ASP A 3 -2.32 -14.48 6.27
CA ASP A 3 -2.73 -15.89 6.38
C ASP A 3 -2.51 -16.68 5.07
N LYS A 4 -2.91 -16.10 3.93
CA LYS A 4 -2.68 -16.69 2.59
C LYS A 4 -1.20 -17.01 2.31
N TYR A 5 -0.28 -16.27 2.89
CA TYR A 5 1.18 -16.43 2.73
C TYR A 5 1.85 -17.15 3.90
N ASN A 6 1.09 -17.71 4.85
CA ASN A 6 1.59 -18.33 6.08
C ASN A 6 2.54 -17.40 6.87
N ILE A 7 2.17 -16.14 6.99
CA ILE A 7 2.88 -15.11 7.75
C ILE A 7 2.15 -14.88 9.07
N PRO A 8 2.86 -14.74 10.21
CA PRO A 8 2.23 -14.42 11.49
C PRO A 8 1.31 -13.19 11.38
N LEU A 9 0.10 -13.29 11.93
CA LEU A 9 -0.91 -12.24 11.81
C LEU A 9 -0.51 -10.95 12.53
N GLU A 10 0.39 -11.06 13.51
CA GLU A 10 0.97 -9.93 14.25
C GLU A 10 1.71 -8.96 13.30
N LEU A 11 2.22 -9.45 12.16
CA LEU A 11 2.90 -8.61 11.18
C LEU A 11 1.95 -7.60 10.50
N LYS A 12 0.64 -7.65 10.75
CA LYS A 12 -0.31 -6.57 10.40
C LYS A 12 0.09 -5.21 11.00
N TYR A 13 0.70 -5.21 12.18
CA TYR A 13 1.14 -3.99 12.87
C TYR A 13 2.33 -3.29 12.18
N LEU A 14 3.02 -3.98 11.28
CA LEU A 14 4.10 -3.39 10.49
C LEU A 14 3.62 -2.19 9.65
N ALA A 15 2.43 -2.28 9.05
CA ALA A 15 1.85 -1.18 8.29
C ALA A 15 1.55 0.07 9.14
N ILE A 16 1.32 -0.12 10.46
CA ILE A 16 1.18 1.00 11.39
C ILE A 16 2.54 1.67 11.62
N VAL A 17 3.57 0.87 11.86
CA VAL A 17 4.95 1.38 12.05
C VAL A 17 5.43 2.13 10.81
N GLU A 18 5.16 1.62 9.62
CA GLU A 18 5.62 2.19 8.36
C GLU A 18 4.90 3.49 7.98
N SER A 19 3.58 3.54 8.11
CA SER A 19 2.78 4.63 7.52
C SER A 19 1.64 5.15 8.39
N ALA A 20 1.46 4.65 9.61
CA ALA A 20 0.26 4.87 10.41
C ALA A 20 -1.03 4.55 9.60
N LEU A 21 -0.99 3.46 8.82
CA LEU A 21 -2.06 2.99 7.93
C LEU A 21 -2.44 3.98 6.82
N ARG A 22 -1.58 4.89 6.41
CA ARG A 22 -1.86 5.86 5.33
C ARG A 22 -1.38 5.34 3.97
N PRO A 23 -2.28 5.01 3.03
CA PRO A 23 -1.91 4.46 1.72
C PRO A 23 -1.11 5.44 0.84
N THR A 24 -1.25 6.74 1.09
CA THR A 24 -0.58 7.81 0.35
C THR A 24 0.63 8.39 1.09
N ALA A 25 1.09 7.73 2.16
CA ALA A 25 2.27 8.21 2.89
C ALA A 25 3.51 8.15 1.99
N GLU A 26 4.31 9.21 2.02
CA GLU A 26 5.58 9.31 1.31
C GLU A 26 6.67 9.79 2.24
N SER A 27 7.80 9.08 2.26
CA SER A 27 8.98 9.45 3.04
C SER A 27 9.88 10.41 2.25
N ARG A 28 10.81 11.09 2.94
CA ARG A 28 11.82 11.98 2.31
C ARG A 28 12.70 11.27 1.29
N VAL A 29 12.84 9.96 1.39
CA VAL A 29 13.67 9.13 0.49
C VAL A 29 12.84 8.41 -0.57
N GLY A 30 11.53 8.73 -0.70
CA GLY A 30 10.64 8.21 -1.73
C GLY A 30 10.09 6.82 -1.44
N ALA A 31 10.14 6.33 -0.20
CA ALA A 31 9.35 5.17 0.20
C ALA A 31 7.88 5.58 0.26
N THR A 32 6.99 4.77 -0.34
CA THR A 32 5.59 5.17 -0.58
C THR A 32 4.62 4.07 -0.14
N GLY A 33 3.46 4.53 0.32
CA GLY A 33 2.29 3.71 0.56
C GLY A 33 2.21 3.10 1.95
N LEU A 34 1.20 2.26 2.13
CA LEU A 34 0.88 1.58 3.38
C LEU A 34 2.08 0.82 3.97
N TRP A 35 2.89 0.23 3.10
CA TRP A 35 4.02 -0.63 3.40
C TRP A 35 5.38 0.02 3.14
N GLN A 36 5.42 1.32 2.83
CA GLN A 36 6.62 2.12 2.60
C GLN A 36 7.62 1.47 1.62
N PHE A 37 7.12 0.98 0.49
CA PHE A 37 8.00 0.41 -0.53
C PHE A 37 8.89 1.47 -1.18
N MET A 38 10.19 1.20 -1.23
CA MET A 38 11.08 1.88 -2.17
C MET A 38 10.72 1.50 -3.60
N PHE A 39 10.92 2.40 -4.57
CA PHE A 39 10.59 2.20 -5.98
C PHE A 39 11.12 0.87 -6.54
N SER A 40 12.43 0.61 -6.36
CA SER A 40 13.07 -0.61 -6.85
C SER A 40 12.51 -1.89 -6.22
N THR A 41 12.29 -1.87 -4.90
CA THR A 41 11.73 -3.00 -4.17
C THR A 41 10.28 -3.25 -4.59
N GLY A 42 9.47 -2.20 -4.73
CA GLY A 42 8.09 -2.31 -5.21
C GLY A 42 8.03 -2.97 -6.59
N LYS A 43 8.85 -2.52 -7.54
CA LYS A 43 8.95 -3.13 -8.87
C LYS A 43 9.39 -4.59 -8.84
N MET A 44 10.34 -4.95 -7.98
CA MET A 44 10.81 -6.34 -7.81
C MET A 44 9.67 -7.28 -7.37
N PHE A 45 8.72 -6.76 -6.59
CA PHE A 45 7.55 -7.52 -6.11
C PHE A 45 6.27 -7.26 -6.92
N GLY A 46 6.40 -6.73 -8.14
CA GLY A 46 5.33 -6.64 -9.13
C GLY A 46 4.45 -5.40 -9.04
N LEU A 47 4.85 -4.38 -8.27
CA LEU A 47 4.13 -3.10 -8.21
C LEU A 47 4.49 -2.24 -9.43
N ASN A 48 3.47 -1.77 -10.14
CA ASN A 48 3.65 -0.87 -11.28
C ASN A 48 3.70 0.59 -10.77
N VAL A 49 4.70 1.32 -11.24
CA VAL A 49 4.85 2.75 -10.96
C VAL A 49 5.15 3.48 -12.25
N ASN A 50 4.28 4.39 -12.64
CA ASN A 50 4.40 5.23 -13.84
C ASN A 50 3.88 6.66 -13.57
N SER A 51 3.71 7.48 -14.62
CA SER A 51 3.23 8.86 -14.50
C SER A 51 1.84 8.99 -13.90
N TYR A 52 0.96 8.02 -14.15
CA TYR A 52 -0.44 8.02 -13.71
C TYR A 52 -0.70 7.17 -12.47
N VAL A 53 0.01 6.06 -12.34
CA VAL A 53 -0.31 5.01 -11.36
C VAL A 53 0.90 4.73 -10.50
N ASP A 54 0.66 4.59 -9.19
CA ASP A 54 1.61 4.07 -8.23
C ASP A 54 0.96 2.98 -7.39
N ASP A 55 1.19 1.71 -7.77
CA ASP A 55 0.62 0.56 -7.07
C ASP A 55 1.14 0.40 -5.63
N ARG A 56 2.17 1.15 -5.22
CA ARG A 56 2.63 1.19 -3.83
C ARG A 56 1.57 1.84 -2.91
N SER A 57 0.74 2.71 -3.48
CA SER A 57 -0.39 3.34 -2.79
C SER A 57 -1.67 2.49 -2.85
N ASP A 58 -1.76 1.46 -3.70
CA ASP A 58 -2.88 0.52 -3.71
C ASP A 58 -2.81 -0.41 -2.50
N PRO A 59 -3.75 -0.34 -1.53
CA PRO A 59 -3.66 -1.13 -0.31
C PRO A 59 -3.61 -2.64 -0.54
N LEU A 60 -4.31 -3.13 -1.56
CA LEU A 60 -4.39 -4.58 -1.84
C LEU A 60 -3.13 -5.08 -2.53
N LYS A 61 -2.70 -4.41 -3.59
CA LYS A 61 -1.50 -4.77 -4.34
C LYS A 61 -0.26 -4.62 -3.47
N ALA A 62 -0.15 -3.50 -2.74
CA ALA A 62 0.98 -3.27 -1.84
C ALA A 62 1.03 -4.30 -0.72
N THR A 63 -0.13 -4.72 -0.17
CA THR A 63 -0.17 -5.77 0.85
C THR A 63 0.25 -7.13 0.29
N ASP A 64 -0.19 -7.50 -0.90
CA ASP A 64 0.24 -8.75 -1.56
C ASP A 64 1.76 -8.74 -1.82
N ALA A 65 2.30 -7.63 -2.28
CA ALA A 65 3.75 -7.43 -2.48
C ALA A 65 4.52 -7.49 -1.15
N ALA A 66 4.01 -6.88 -0.08
CA ALA A 66 4.64 -6.90 1.24
C ALA A 66 4.68 -8.32 1.82
N CYS A 67 3.61 -9.09 1.67
CA CYS A 67 3.59 -10.49 2.07
C CYS A 67 4.67 -11.31 1.32
N LYS A 68 4.78 -11.15 0.00
CA LYS A 68 5.83 -11.81 -0.79
C LYS A 68 7.23 -11.41 -0.34
N TYR A 69 7.45 -10.13 -0.04
CA TYR A 69 8.73 -9.63 0.43
C TYR A 69 9.08 -10.18 1.81
N LEU A 70 8.17 -10.12 2.77
CA LEU A 70 8.34 -10.67 4.12
C LEU A 70 8.63 -12.18 4.08
N GLN A 71 7.89 -12.94 3.25
CA GLN A 71 8.15 -14.36 3.06
C GLN A 71 9.55 -14.63 2.50
N ALA A 72 10.00 -13.84 1.52
CA ALA A 72 11.34 -13.96 0.95
C ALA A 72 12.44 -13.64 1.99
N LEU A 73 12.24 -12.61 2.82
CA LEU A 73 13.15 -12.26 3.90
C LEU A 73 13.22 -13.35 4.96
N HIS A 74 12.08 -13.88 5.41
CA HIS A 74 12.01 -14.96 6.38
C HIS A 74 12.64 -16.25 5.84
N LYS A 75 12.37 -16.61 4.60
CA LYS A 75 13.01 -17.78 3.95
C LYS A 75 14.54 -17.67 3.92
N ARG A 76 15.05 -16.44 3.77
CA ARG A 76 16.51 -16.17 3.71
C ARG A 76 17.16 -16.17 5.09
N LEU A 77 16.47 -15.66 6.12
CA LEU A 77 17.07 -15.35 7.42
C LEU A 77 16.67 -16.34 8.52
N GLY A 78 15.56 -17.10 8.33
CA GLY A 78 15.06 -18.11 9.25
C GLY A 78 14.41 -17.60 10.53
N ASP A 79 14.27 -16.27 10.68
CA ASP A 79 13.80 -15.63 11.91
C ASP A 79 13.00 -14.37 11.56
N TRP A 80 11.86 -14.14 12.23
CA TRP A 80 10.99 -13.00 11.94
C TRP A 80 11.54 -11.66 12.42
N ASP A 81 12.25 -11.63 13.55
CA ASP A 81 12.88 -10.37 14.02
C ASP A 81 13.97 -9.94 13.05
N LEU A 82 14.75 -10.89 12.51
CA LEU A 82 15.73 -10.62 11.47
C LEU A 82 15.06 -10.19 10.15
N ALA A 83 13.91 -10.78 9.81
CA ALA A 83 13.14 -10.39 8.63
C ALA A 83 12.61 -8.96 8.76
N LEU A 84 12.10 -8.56 9.92
CA LEU A 84 11.68 -7.19 10.23
C LEU A 84 12.85 -6.21 10.13
N ALA A 85 14.00 -6.54 10.72
CA ALA A 85 15.22 -5.73 10.59
C ALA A 85 15.67 -5.57 9.13
N ALA A 86 15.54 -6.65 8.33
CA ALA A 86 15.87 -6.64 6.92
C ALA A 86 14.83 -5.89 6.07
N TYR A 87 13.57 -5.89 6.47
CA TYR A 87 12.53 -5.07 5.85
C TYR A 87 12.88 -3.59 5.93
N ASN A 88 13.27 -3.12 7.12
CA ASN A 88 13.64 -1.71 7.36
C ASN A 88 14.95 -1.31 6.64
N SER A 89 16.03 -2.09 6.77
CA SER A 89 17.36 -1.66 6.31
C SER A 89 17.91 -2.41 5.10
N GLY A 90 17.17 -3.38 4.62
CA GLY A 90 17.61 -4.31 3.58
C GLY A 90 18.41 -5.50 4.14
N PRO A 91 18.31 -6.67 3.50
CA PRO A 91 18.96 -7.92 3.96
C PRO A 91 20.49 -7.83 3.96
N GLY A 92 21.08 -6.94 3.17
CA GLY A 92 22.52 -6.71 3.14
C GLY A 92 23.08 -6.17 4.47
N ASN A 93 22.37 -5.24 5.12
CA ASN A 93 22.78 -4.69 6.41
C ASN A 93 22.66 -5.72 7.52
N VAL A 94 21.58 -6.53 7.52
CA VAL A 94 21.45 -7.65 8.48
C VAL A 94 22.55 -8.67 8.29
N SER A 95 22.87 -9.07 7.06
CA SER A 95 23.98 -9.98 6.77
C SER A 95 25.35 -9.43 7.23
N LYS A 96 25.58 -8.12 7.09
CA LYS A 96 26.80 -7.46 7.62
C LYS A 96 26.83 -7.52 9.15
N ALA A 97 25.71 -7.26 9.83
CA ALA A 97 25.61 -7.30 11.29
C ALA A 97 25.84 -8.72 11.82
N ILE A 98 25.29 -9.75 11.16
CA ILE A 98 25.55 -11.18 11.50
C ILE A 98 27.06 -11.47 11.42
N ARG A 99 27.73 -11.09 10.35
CA ARG A 99 29.19 -11.32 10.24
C ARG A 99 29.99 -10.58 11.33
N ARG A 100 29.63 -9.32 11.64
CA ARG A 100 30.31 -8.52 12.66
C ARG A 100 30.11 -9.07 14.07
N SER A 101 29.00 -9.77 14.32
CA SER A 101 28.70 -10.40 15.63
C SER A 101 29.35 -11.77 15.81
N GLY A 102 30.18 -12.22 14.88
CA GLY A 102 30.75 -13.56 14.90
C GLY A 102 29.79 -14.67 14.45
N GLY A 103 28.85 -14.34 13.56
CA GLY A 103 27.91 -15.33 12.96
C GLY A 103 26.64 -15.58 13.77
N ARG A 104 26.32 -14.73 14.75
CA ARG A 104 25.10 -14.88 15.56
C ARG A 104 23.85 -14.56 14.73
N ILE A 105 22.87 -15.49 14.71
CA ILE A 105 21.63 -15.37 13.92
C ILE A 105 20.41 -15.07 14.83
N ASN A 106 20.53 -14.06 15.66
CA ASN A 106 19.45 -13.56 16.50
C ASN A 106 19.50 -12.03 16.54
N TYR A 107 18.35 -11.39 16.35
CA TYR A 107 18.26 -9.93 16.31
C TYR A 107 18.92 -9.23 17.51
N TRP A 108 18.63 -9.68 18.72
CA TRP A 108 19.13 -9.07 19.96
C TRP A 108 20.64 -9.15 20.08
N ASN A 109 21.24 -10.22 19.57
CA ASN A 109 22.70 -10.41 19.56
C ASN A 109 23.41 -9.55 18.49
N ILE A 110 22.75 -9.25 17.35
CA ILE A 110 23.33 -8.43 16.29
C ILE A 110 22.95 -6.95 16.38
N ARG A 111 22.02 -6.60 17.27
CA ARG A 111 21.41 -5.28 17.39
C ARG A 111 22.42 -4.13 17.41
N GLN A 112 23.51 -4.27 18.17
CA GLN A 112 24.56 -3.26 18.26
C GLN A 112 25.34 -3.05 16.96
N HIS A 113 25.28 -3.97 16.01
CA HIS A 113 25.94 -3.91 14.70
C HIS A 113 25.01 -3.45 13.57
N LEU A 114 23.72 -3.25 13.86
CA LEU A 114 22.73 -2.72 12.92
C LEU A 114 22.81 -1.19 12.83
N PRO A 115 22.31 -0.58 11.73
CA PRO A 115 22.05 0.85 11.70
C PRO A 115 21.19 1.28 12.90
N ARG A 116 21.40 2.49 13.42
CA ARG A 116 20.70 3.00 14.62
C ARG A 116 19.18 2.88 14.52
N GLU A 117 18.63 3.25 13.38
CA GLU A 117 17.18 3.14 13.12
C GLU A 117 16.71 1.68 13.20
N THR A 118 17.40 0.77 12.50
CA THR A 118 17.09 -0.66 12.48
C THR A 118 17.25 -1.30 13.86
N ALA A 119 18.21 -0.86 14.66
CA ALA A 119 18.39 -1.30 16.04
C ALA A 119 17.23 -0.89 16.97
N GLY A 120 16.43 0.12 16.59
CA GLY A 120 15.20 0.53 17.28
C GLY A 120 13.92 -0.06 16.66
N TYR A 121 14.00 -0.65 15.46
CA TYR A 121 12.83 -0.97 14.66
C TYR A 121 11.99 -2.14 15.23
N VAL A 122 12.62 -3.25 15.57
CA VAL A 122 11.90 -4.40 16.18
C VAL A 122 11.32 -4.02 17.56
N PRO A 123 12.04 -3.32 18.46
CA PRO A 123 11.43 -2.76 19.67
C PRO A 123 10.22 -1.86 19.41
N ALA A 124 10.26 -0.99 18.40
CA ALA A 124 9.15 -0.13 18.03
C ALA A 124 7.94 -0.95 17.50
N PHE A 125 8.20 -1.98 16.69
CA PHE A 125 7.18 -2.92 16.24
C PHE A 125 6.51 -3.64 17.42
N LEU A 126 7.29 -4.18 18.36
CA LEU A 126 6.76 -4.87 19.54
C LEU A 126 5.94 -3.93 20.44
N ALA A 127 6.40 -2.67 20.62
CA ALA A 127 5.66 -1.66 21.36
C ALA A 127 4.35 -1.30 20.69
N THR A 128 4.35 -1.16 19.35
CA THR A 128 3.13 -0.92 18.57
C THR A 128 2.15 -2.09 18.72
N MET A 129 2.61 -3.30 18.54
CA MET A 129 1.80 -4.51 18.73
C MET A 129 1.18 -4.53 20.13
N TYR A 130 1.96 -4.31 21.17
CA TYR A 130 1.50 -4.25 22.55
C TYR A 130 0.39 -3.24 22.77
N ILE A 131 0.56 -2.00 22.32
CA ILE A 131 -0.44 -0.94 22.45
C ILE A 131 -1.77 -1.30 21.77
N PHE A 132 -1.72 -1.91 20.59
CA PHE A 132 -2.93 -2.28 19.86
C PHE A 132 -3.60 -3.52 20.44
N GLU A 133 -2.86 -4.52 20.89
CA GLU A 133 -3.42 -5.72 21.53
C GLU A 133 -4.07 -5.39 22.89
N TYR A 134 -3.50 -4.44 23.63
CA TYR A 134 -3.98 -3.99 24.93
C TYR A 134 -4.66 -2.61 24.89
N SER A 135 -5.18 -2.22 23.72
CA SER A 135 -5.77 -0.89 23.50
C SER A 135 -6.86 -0.53 24.51
N LYS A 136 -7.76 -1.48 24.84
CA LYS A 136 -8.83 -1.27 25.81
C LYS A 136 -8.30 -1.00 27.22
N GLN A 137 -7.25 -1.72 27.63
CA GLN A 137 -6.59 -1.52 28.94
C GLN A 137 -5.93 -0.15 29.03
N HIS A 138 -5.49 0.41 27.88
CA HIS A 138 -4.93 1.74 27.77
C HIS A 138 -5.99 2.85 27.54
N GLY A 139 -7.28 2.50 27.53
CA GLY A 139 -8.36 3.46 27.37
C GLY A 139 -8.59 3.94 25.93
N PHE A 140 -7.99 3.28 24.93
CA PHE A 140 -8.22 3.61 23.53
C PHE A 140 -9.52 2.95 23.04
N ASN A 141 -10.45 3.78 22.55
CA ASN A 141 -11.68 3.35 21.90
C ASN A 141 -11.61 3.61 20.40
N SER A 142 -12.25 2.76 19.61
CA SER A 142 -12.35 2.92 18.17
C SER A 142 -13.77 3.30 17.77
N ASP A 143 -13.91 4.31 16.92
CA ASP A 143 -15.19 4.71 16.32
C ASP A 143 -15.62 3.78 15.17
N GLY A 144 -14.87 2.72 14.91
CA GLY A 144 -15.08 1.80 13.79
C GLY A 144 -14.50 2.30 12.45
N PRO A 145 -14.58 1.50 11.39
CA PRO A 145 -14.09 1.88 10.07
C PRO A 145 -14.99 2.93 9.41
N ARG A 146 -14.38 3.92 8.75
CA ARG A 146 -15.11 4.96 8.00
C ARG A 146 -15.92 4.36 6.85
N ILE A 147 -15.33 3.43 6.10
CA ILE A 147 -15.96 2.69 5.01
C ILE A 147 -15.64 1.21 5.19
N PRO A 148 -16.63 0.34 5.45
CA PRO A 148 -16.40 -1.09 5.53
C PRO A 148 -15.88 -1.65 4.21
N TYR A 149 -14.82 -2.44 4.24
CA TYR A 149 -14.23 -3.03 3.03
C TYR A 149 -15.22 -3.87 2.21
N ILE A 150 -16.09 -4.62 2.87
CA ILE A 150 -17.11 -5.47 2.22
C ILE A 150 -18.17 -4.68 1.48
N ALA A 151 -18.30 -3.38 1.77
CA ALA A 151 -19.25 -2.49 1.10
C ALA A 151 -18.71 -1.89 -0.21
N THR A 152 -17.56 -2.32 -0.69
CA THR A 152 -16.93 -1.83 -1.92
C THR A 152 -16.67 -2.96 -2.91
N ASP A 153 -16.73 -2.64 -4.23
CA ASP A 153 -16.36 -3.56 -5.30
C ASP A 153 -15.57 -2.81 -6.38
N THR A 154 -15.03 -3.54 -7.36
CA THR A 154 -14.16 -3.02 -8.41
C THR A 154 -14.73 -3.21 -9.81
N ILE A 155 -14.53 -2.21 -10.67
CA ILE A 155 -14.95 -2.20 -12.06
C ILE A 155 -13.70 -2.08 -12.95
N HIS A 156 -13.62 -2.88 -14.01
CA HIS A 156 -12.58 -2.73 -15.02
C HIS A 156 -12.86 -1.52 -15.92
N ILE A 157 -11.88 -0.61 -16.00
CA ILE A 157 -12.00 0.59 -16.82
C ILE A 157 -11.50 0.33 -18.23
N LYS A 158 -12.36 0.67 -19.23
CA LYS A 158 -12.14 0.41 -20.66
C LYS A 158 -11.68 1.65 -21.43
N LYS A 159 -11.97 2.86 -20.93
CA LYS A 159 -11.55 4.14 -21.52
C LYS A 159 -11.00 5.03 -20.44
N GLN A 160 -10.07 5.92 -20.79
CA GLN A 160 -9.48 6.87 -19.85
C GLN A 160 -10.56 7.72 -19.19
N ILE A 161 -10.47 7.87 -17.86
CA ILE A 161 -11.44 8.62 -17.06
C ILE A 161 -10.75 9.27 -15.86
N ALA A 162 -11.20 10.47 -15.49
CA ALA A 162 -10.80 11.09 -14.24
C ALA A 162 -11.75 10.71 -13.10
N LEU A 163 -11.23 10.62 -11.88
CA LEU A 163 -12.04 10.34 -10.68
C LEU A 163 -13.11 11.40 -10.45
N GLU A 164 -12.84 12.67 -10.84
CA GLU A 164 -13.81 13.77 -10.79
C GLU A 164 -15.03 13.52 -11.69
N HIS A 165 -14.84 12.89 -12.88
CA HIS A 165 -15.95 12.54 -13.75
C HIS A 165 -16.80 11.43 -13.15
N VAL A 166 -16.16 10.46 -12.48
CA VAL A 166 -16.85 9.39 -11.74
C VAL A 166 -17.66 9.99 -10.60
N ALA A 167 -17.02 10.82 -9.77
CA ALA A 167 -17.64 11.47 -8.61
C ALA A 167 -18.91 12.25 -9.03
N HIS A 168 -18.79 13.09 -10.07
CA HIS A 168 -19.88 13.92 -10.58
C HIS A 168 -21.07 13.08 -11.09
N LEU A 169 -20.81 12.01 -11.86
CA LEU A 169 -21.87 11.25 -12.54
C LEU A 169 -22.46 10.11 -11.71
N THR A 170 -21.82 9.73 -10.61
CA THR A 170 -22.34 8.74 -9.66
C THR A 170 -22.84 9.35 -8.35
N ASP A 171 -22.76 10.68 -8.22
CA ASP A 171 -23.12 11.41 -7.01
C ASP A 171 -22.40 10.84 -5.76
N ILE A 172 -21.07 10.80 -5.84
CA ILE A 172 -20.17 10.42 -4.73
C ILE A 172 -19.21 11.59 -4.50
N ASP A 173 -18.85 11.84 -3.24
CA ASP A 173 -17.80 12.83 -2.93
C ASP A 173 -16.46 12.41 -3.60
N LEU A 174 -15.82 13.37 -4.28
CA LEU A 174 -14.52 13.15 -4.92
C LEU A 174 -13.46 12.67 -3.92
N ALA A 175 -13.49 13.16 -2.68
CA ALA A 175 -12.57 12.71 -1.64
C ALA A 175 -12.78 11.23 -1.27
N GLU A 176 -14.02 10.74 -1.32
CA GLU A 176 -14.33 9.33 -1.10
C GLU A 176 -13.84 8.47 -2.29
N VAL A 177 -14.11 8.88 -3.53
CA VAL A 177 -13.61 8.19 -4.72
C VAL A 177 -12.09 8.13 -4.72
N ALA A 178 -11.41 9.24 -4.39
CA ALA A 178 -9.95 9.30 -4.31
C ALA A 178 -9.40 8.43 -3.16
N PHE A 179 -10.07 8.41 -2.00
CA PHE A 179 -9.71 7.56 -0.86
C PHE A 179 -9.76 6.07 -1.22
N LEU A 180 -10.76 5.65 -2.00
CA LEU A 180 -10.90 4.28 -2.46
C LEU A 180 -9.94 3.90 -3.59
N ASN A 181 -9.31 4.90 -4.26
CA ASN A 181 -8.45 4.72 -5.42
C ASN A 181 -7.12 5.51 -5.31
N PRO A 182 -6.38 5.36 -4.21
CA PRO A 182 -5.22 6.21 -3.91
C PRO A 182 -4.02 5.99 -4.84
N GLN A 183 -4.02 4.92 -5.65
CA GLN A 183 -2.99 4.60 -6.62
C GLN A 183 -2.96 5.54 -7.83
N TYR A 184 -4.03 6.31 -8.11
CA TYR A 184 -4.12 7.19 -9.27
C TYR A 184 -3.58 8.58 -8.93
N LYS A 185 -2.30 8.82 -9.21
CA LYS A 185 -1.52 10.02 -8.84
C LYS A 185 -2.12 11.34 -9.28
N LEU A 186 -2.73 11.36 -10.47
CA LEU A 186 -3.34 12.56 -11.07
C LEU A 186 -4.87 12.52 -10.97
N GLY A 187 -5.44 11.60 -10.20
CA GLY A 187 -6.88 11.36 -10.21
C GLY A 187 -7.39 10.88 -11.58
N ILE A 188 -6.52 10.30 -12.41
CA ILE A 188 -6.87 9.80 -13.75
C ILE A 188 -6.55 8.32 -13.84
N ILE A 189 -7.53 7.54 -14.27
CA ILE A 189 -7.36 6.12 -14.60
C ILE A 189 -6.97 6.04 -16.07
N PRO A 190 -5.72 5.65 -16.39
CA PRO A 190 -5.25 5.57 -17.77
C PRO A 190 -5.74 4.29 -18.45
N VAL A 191 -5.64 4.26 -19.77
CA VAL A 191 -5.74 3.03 -20.56
C VAL A 191 -4.42 2.79 -21.26
N VAL A 192 -3.75 1.69 -20.91
CA VAL A 192 -2.47 1.29 -21.48
C VAL A 192 -2.63 -0.09 -22.09
N LYS A 193 -2.07 -0.30 -23.28
CA LYS A 193 -2.13 -1.58 -24.00
C LYS A 193 -1.57 -2.71 -23.11
N ASN A 194 -2.30 -3.81 -23.02
CA ASN A 194 -1.95 -4.99 -22.21
C ASN A 194 -1.90 -4.75 -20.69
N GLN A 195 -2.51 -3.66 -20.20
CA GLN A 195 -2.69 -3.42 -18.76
C GLN A 195 -4.16 -3.22 -18.45
N THR A 196 -4.60 -3.73 -17.29
CA THR A 196 -5.97 -3.56 -16.81
C THR A 196 -5.95 -2.70 -15.56
N TYR A 197 -6.74 -1.63 -15.58
CA TYR A 197 -6.93 -0.75 -14.42
C TYR A 197 -8.35 -0.90 -13.90
N THR A 198 -8.48 -0.77 -12.59
CA THR A 198 -9.75 -0.93 -11.89
C THR A 198 -10.12 0.34 -11.13
N LEU A 199 -11.41 0.63 -11.11
CA LEU A 199 -12.02 1.64 -10.25
C LEU A 199 -12.72 0.93 -9.10
N ARG A 200 -12.44 1.32 -7.86
CA ARG A 200 -13.14 0.85 -6.67
C ARG A 200 -14.19 1.86 -6.25
N LEU A 201 -15.40 1.39 -6.04
CA LEU A 201 -16.55 2.20 -5.60
C LEU A 201 -17.30 1.49 -4.45
N PRO A 202 -18.13 2.22 -3.67
CA PRO A 202 -19.18 1.62 -2.85
C PRO A 202 -20.08 0.70 -3.69
N ILE A 203 -20.49 -0.43 -3.13
CA ILE A 203 -21.19 -1.48 -3.88
C ILE A 203 -22.51 -1.01 -4.50
N ASP A 204 -23.23 -0.12 -3.80
CA ASP A 204 -24.46 0.51 -4.29
C ASP A 204 -24.24 1.43 -5.51
N LYS A 205 -23.03 1.96 -5.68
CA LYS A 205 -22.66 2.85 -6.79
C LYS A 205 -22.07 2.11 -8.00
N VAL A 206 -21.65 0.87 -7.81
CA VAL A 206 -21.16 0.01 -8.91
C VAL A 206 -22.23 -0.16 -9.99
N GLY A 207 -23.47 -0.46 -9.59
CA GLY A 207 -24.60 -0.59 -10.52
C GLY A 207 -24.90 0.71 -11.27
N VAL A 208 -24.82 1.85 -10.58
CA VAL A 208 -25.01 3.19 -11.19
C VAL A 208 -23.95 3.44 -12.25
N PHE A 209 -22.67 3.17 -11.94
CA PHE A 209 -21.58 3.32 -12.91
C PHE A 209 -21.78 2.44 -14.14
N VAL A 210 -22.06 1.15 -13.94
CA VAL A 210 -22.21 0.18 -15.05
C VAL A 210 -23.39 0.54 -15.95
N SER A 211 -24.53 0.95 -15.39
CA SER A 211 -25.72 1.33 -16.15
C SER A 211 -25.51 2.62 -16.95
N ASN A 212 -24.64 3.51 -16.50
CA ASN A 212 -24.37 4.79 -17.16
C ASN A 212 -22.98 4.86 -17.83
N GLN A 213 -22.32 3.71 -18.01
CA GLN A 213 -20.92 3.63 -18.44
C GLN A 213 -20.64 4.40 -19.74
N ASP A 214 -21.50 4.30 -20.74
CA ASP A 214 -21.32 4.98 -22.03
C ASP A 214 -21.45 6.50 -21.90
N THR A 215 -22.41 6.97 -21.11
CA THR A 215 -22.58 8.40 -20.82
C THR A 215 -21.38 8.96 -20.06
N ILE A 216 -20.89 8.20 -19.07
CA ILE A 216 -19.70 8.57 -18.28
C ILE A 216 -18.46 8.70 -19.18
N TYR A 217 -18.24 7.75 -20.08
CA TYR A 217 -17.10 7.80 -21.00
C TYR A 217 -17.25 8.90 -22.05
N ALA A 218 -18.47 9.19 -22.54
CA ALA A 218 -18.71 10.29 -23.47
C ALA A 218 -18.42 11.64 -22.80
N TYR A 219 -18.87 11.85 -21.58
CA TYR A 219 -18.59 13.03 -20.78
C TYR A 219 -17.08 13.19 -20.54
N ALA A 220 -16.41 12.12 -20.10
CA ALA A 220 -14.96 12.13 -19.87
C ALA A 220 -14.19 12.52 -21.14
N GLN A 221 -14.55 11.96 -22.31
CA GLN A 221 -13.91 12.29 -23.59
C GLN A 221 -14.08 13.77 -23.96
N GLN A 222 -15.28 14.32 -23.76
CA GLN A 222 -15.52 15.76 -24.01
C GLN A 222 -14.70 16.64 -23.08
N ALA A 223 -14.60 16.28 -21.80
CA ALA A 223 -13.81 17.01 -20.80
C ALA A 223 -12.32 16.97 -21.15
N PHE A 224 -11.76 15.82 -21.54
CA PHE A 224 -10.38 15.71 -21.98
C PHE A 224 -10.08 16.50 -23.26
N ASN A 225 -11.02 16.54 -24.23
CA ASN A 225 -10.85 17.31 -25.46
C ASN A 225 -10.84 18.84 -25.22
N LYS A 226 -11.44 19.32 -24.13
CA LYS A 226 -11.46 20.74 -23.75
C LYS A 226 -10.25 21.18 -22.92
N ARG A 227 -9.35 20.25 -22.54
CA ARG A 227 -8.17 20.60 -21.73
C ARG A 227 -7.19 21.49 -22.50
N GLU A 228 -6.77 22.58 -21.87
CA GLU A 228 -5.76 23.50 -22.42
C GLU A 228 -4.33 22.91 -22.36
N LYS A 229 -4.07 22.00 -21.40
CA LYS A 229 -2.76 21.38 -21.21
C LYS A 229 -2.82 19.88 -21.54
N PRO A 230 -1.88 19.36 -22.32
CA PRO A 230 -1.80 17.92 -22.60
C PRO A 230 -1.57 17.13 -21.30
N LEU A 231 -2.02 15.90 -21.29
CA LEU A 231 -1.71 14.94 -20.23
C LEU A 231 -0.26 14.43 -20.38
N PRO A 232 0.42 14.04 -19.29
CA PRO A 232 1.72 13.38 -19.35
C PRO A 232 1.65 12.10 -20.21
N GLU A 233 2.73 11.82 -20.95
CA GLU A 233 2.90 10.56 -21.69
C GLU A 233 3.17 9.38 -20.77
#